data_f3ad0707ca5878ad41fef1785e22662c
#
_entry.id   f3ad0707ca5878ad41fef1785e22662c
#
_cell.length_a   1.000
_cell.length_b   1.000
_cell.length_c   1.000
_cell.angle_alpha   90.00
_cell.angle_beta   90.00
_cell.angle_gamma   90.00
#
_symmetry.space_group_name_H-M   'P 1'
#
loop_
_entity.id
_entity.type
_entity.pdbx_description
1 polymer ?
#
loop_
_entity_poly.entity_id
_entity_poly.type
_entity_poly.pdbx_seq_one_letter_code
_entity_poly.pdbx_strand_id
1 'polypeptide(L)'
;MKQKKIETDKIGLVGQAPSRRGDPCKPLAGPNGQKIARLAGLNYDELIACRRKHLNTHYSGKRGKGYRFDHAKGSVKAADVLLDWRVERIVLLGKNVARCFGFRDLPFLAEISIYGRRFLIFPHPSSTNRWWNERRNERRARQLLQRFLWGETVPAEFPKSRRSTRTPSQTSSTGTSANGSRATISRRKPSRFSRRSP
;
A
#
# COMPACT_ATOMS: atom_id res chain seq x y z
N MET A 1 34.47 -8.36 -9.94
CA MET A 1 33.08 -8.84 -9.88
C MET A 1 32.27 -8.11 -10.98
N LYS A 2 31.71 -8.85 -11.96
CA LYS A 2 30.84 -8.23 -12.98
C LYS A 2 29.54 -7.79 -12.28
N GLN A 3 29.23 -6.50 -12.26
CA GLN A 3 27.93 -6.02 -11.79
C GLN A 3 26.85 -6.62 -12.68
N LYS A 4 25.96 -7.43 -12.08
CA LYS A 4 24.81 -8.00 -12.78
C LYS A 4 23.90 -6.85 -13.19
N LYS A 5 23.72 -6.63 -14.48
CA LYS A 5 22.84 -5.58 -15.00
C LYS A 5 21.39 -5.96 -14.76
N ILE A 6 20.57 -5.02 -14.25
CA ILE A 6 19.14 -5.26 -14.02
C ILE A 6 18.37 -5.26 -15.35
N GLU A 7 17.47 -6.22 -15.54
CA GLU A 7 16.61 -6.33 -16.71
C GLU A 7 15.39 -5.43 -16.53
N THR A 8 15.52 -4.15 -16.88
CA THR A 8 14.50 -3.11 -16.66
C THR A 8 13.22 -3.34 -17.45
N ASP A 9 13.30 -4.01 -18.60
CA ASP A 9 12.18 -4.40 -19.45
C ASP A 9 11.27 -5.46 -18.82
N LYS A 10 11.80 -6.24 -17.88
CA LYS A 10 11.05 -7.24 -17.10
C LYS A 10 10.42 -6.69 -15.83
N ILE A 11 10.58 -5.41 -15.55
CA ILE A 11 10.12 -4.77 -14.31
C ILE A 11 9.02 -3.76 -14.59
N GLY A 12 7.95 -3.85 -13.82
CA GLY A 12 6.85 -2.89 -13.79
C GLY A 12 6.69 -2.21 -12.42
N LEU A 13 6.42 -0.92 -12.45
CA LEU A 13 6.17 -0.10 -11.26
C LEU A 13 4.81 0.58 -11.41
N VAL A 14 3.87 0.30 -10.51
CA VAL A 14 2.51 0.84 -10.57
C VAL A 14 2.26 1.75 -9.37
N GLY A 15 1.98 3.02 -9.64
CA GLY A 15 1.66 4.03 -8.64
C GLY A 15 0.16 4.39 -8.61
N GLN A 16 -0.26 5.13 -7.60
CA GLN A 16 -1.66 5.53 -7.42
C GLN A 16 -2.07 6.59 -8.46
N ALA A 17 -1.41 7.72 -8.43
CA ALA A 17 -1.67 8.88 -9.29
C ALA A 17 -0.47 9.82 -9.25
N PRO A 18 -0.35 10.75 -10.20
CA PRO A 18 0.66 11.79 -10.15
C PRO A 18 0.47 12.67 -8.90
N SER A 19 1.50 13.32 -8.45
CA SER A 19 1.39 14.37 -7.42
C SER A 19 0.64 15.57 -8.00
N ARG A 20 0.18 16.49 -7.15
CA ARG A 20 -0.52 17.72 -7.61
C ARG A 20 0.24 18.52 -8.68
N ARG A 21 1.57 18.48 -8.61
CA ARG A 21 2.46 19.17 -9.58
C ARG A 21 3.18 18.19 -10.52
N GLY A 22 2.81 16.90 -10.48
CA GLY A 22 3.44 15.87 -11.29
C GLY A 22 2.81 15.75 -12.66
N ASP A 23 3.64 15.52 -13.66
CA ASP A 23 3.21 15.22 -15.02
C ASP A 23 2.53 13.85 -15.06
N PRO A 24 1.25 13.75 -15.50
CA PRO A 24 0.55 12.48 -15.62
C PRO A 24 1.20 11.53 -16.64
N CYS A 25 1.88 12.08 -17.64
CA CYS A 25 2.57 11.30 -18.67
C CYS A 25 3.93 10.73 -18.21
N LYS A 26 4.44 11.21 -17.08
CA LYS A 26 5.73 10.76 -16.50
C LYS A 26 5.53 10.10 -15.13
N PRO A 27 5.00 8.86 -15.08
CA PRO A 27 4.77 8.17 -13.82
C PRO A 27 6.05 8.05 -13.00
N LEU A 28 5.96 8.33 -11.71
CA LEU A 28 7.09 8.29 -10.76
C LEU A 28 8.25 9.25 -11.11
N ALA A 29 8.04 10.26 -11.93
CA ALA A 29 8.98 11.36 -12.04
C ALA A 29 8.99 12.18 -10.72
N GLY A 30 10.18 12.60 -10.29
CA GLY A 30 10.36 13.41 -9.10
C GLY A 30 10.63 12.64 -7.80
N PRO A 31 10.40 13.23 -6.60
CA PRO A 31 10.91 12.75 -5.31
C PRO A 31 10.49 11.32 -4.95
N ASN A 32 9.28 10.91 -5.33
CA ASN A 32 8.80 9.55 -5.05
C ASN A 32 9.57 8.49 -5.86
N GLY A 33 9.86 8.78 -7.13
CA GLY A 33 10.68 7.89 -7.96
C GLY A 33 12.13 7.87 -7.49
N GLN A 34 12.70 9.02 -7.16
CA GLN A 34 14.06 9.10 -6.59
C GLN A 34 14.18 8.27 -5.30
N LYS A 35 13.15 8.32 -4.43
CA LYS A 35 13.13 7.47 -3.23
C LYS A 35 13.10 5.98 -3.57
N ILE A 36 12.30 5.58 -4.56
CA ILE A 36 12.26 4.17 -5.01
C ILE A 36 13.60 3.77 -5.61
N ALA A 37 14.19 4.56 -6.48
CA ALA A 37 15.51 4.29 -7.06
C ALA A 37 16.57 4.08 -5.97
N ARG A 38 16.66 4.99 -4.99
CA ARG A 38 17.55 4.88 -3.85
C ARG A 38 17.32 3.60 -3.02
N LEU A 39 16.07 3.23 -2.76
CA LEU A 39 15.74 2.01 -2.03
C LEU A 39 16.08 0.76 -2.84
N ALA A 40 15.88 0.80 -4.14
CA ALA A 40 16.18 -0.27 -5.07
C ALA A 40 17.70 -0.47 -5.30
N GLY A 41 18.51 0.53 -4.94
CA GLY A 41 19.94 0.54 -5.32
C GLY A 41 20.17 0.77 -6.80
N LEU A 42 19.22 1.45 -7.47
CA LEU A 42 19.28 1.83 -8.88
C LEU A 42 19.64 3.29 -9.00
N ASN A 43 20.27 3.66 -10.10
CA ASN A 43 20.28 5.04 -10.52
C ASN A 43 18.88 5.44 -11.04
N TYR A 44 18.62 6.75 -11.16
CA TYR A 44 17.30 7.22 -11.52
C TYR A 44 16.93 6.87 -12.97
N ASP A 45 17.89 6.85 -13.87
CA ASP A 45 17.64 6.52 -15.28
C ASP A 45 17.28 5.05 -15.47
N GLU A 46 17.89 4.14 -14.69
CA GLU A 46 17.49 2.72 -14.66
C GLU A 46 16.06 2.55 -14.16
N LEU A 47 15.64 3.32 -13.13
CA LEU A 47 14.25 3.32 -12.69
C LEU A 47 13.32 3.83 -13.80
N ILE A 48 13.73 4.89 -14.49
CA ILE A 48 12.95 5.47 -15.60
C ILE A 48 12.87 4.53 -16.80
N ALA A 49 13.83 3.66 -17.00
CA ALA A 49 13.82 2.62 -18.04
C ALA A 49 12.83 1.47 -17.74
N CYS A 50 12.42 1.27 -16.49
CA CYS A 50 11.39 0.30 -16.16
C CYS A 50 10.00 0.70 -16.70
N ARG A 51 9.10 -0.28 -16.91
CA ARG A 51 7.69 0.01 -17.21
C ARG A 51 7.04 0.70 -16.02
N ARG A 52 6.34 1.82 -16.26
CA ARG A 52 5.75 2.62 -15.18
C ARG A 52 4.36 3.10 -15.57
N LYS A 53 3.39 3.03 -14.64
CA LYS A 53 2.02 3.53 -14.84
C LYS A 53 1.43 4.06 -13.54
N HIS A 54 0.61 5.09 -13.65
CA HIS A 54 -0.32 5.48 -12.59
C HIS A 54 -1.71 4.91 -12.89
N LEU A 55 -2.39 4.38 -11.87
CA LEU A 55 -3.76 3.87 -12.03
C LEU A 55 -4.77 5.00 -12.22
N ASN A 56 -4.57 6.13 -11.55
CA ASN A 56 -5.36 7.33 -11.77
C ASN A 56 -4.52 8.36 -12.53
N THR A 57 -5.08 8.95 -13.59
CA THR A 57 -4.38 9.91 -14.44
C THR A 57 -4.28 11.30 -13.82
N HIS A 58 -5.14 11.61 -12.85
CA HIS A 58 -5.21 12.93 -12.23
C HIS A 58 -5.15 12.83 -10.71
N TYR A 59 -4.57 13.85 -10.10
CA TYR A 59 -4.66 14.06 -8.67
C TYR A 59 -6.09 14.48 -8.30
N SER A 60 -6.85 13.60 -7.67
CA SER A 60 -8.27 13.85 -7.33
C SER A 60 -8.48 14.76 -6.09
N GLY A 61 -7.42 15.41 -5.63
CA GLY A 61 -7.50 16.30 -4.47
C GLY A 61 -7.57 15.58 -3.12
N LYS A 62 -7.70 16.36 -2.05
CA LYS A 62 -7.95 15.86 -0.70
C LYS A 62 -9.45 15.97 -0.41
N ARG A 63 -10.06 14.92 0.10
CA ARG A 63 -11.38 14.97 0.69
C ARG A 63 -11.24 14.74 2.19
N GLY A 64 -11.47 15.79 2.99
CA GLY A 64 -11.23 15.74 4.44
C GLY A 64 -9.74 15.48 4.75
N LYS A 65 -9.45 14.52 5.62
CA LYS A 65 -8.07 14.16 6.03
C LYS A 65 -7.33 13.22 5.06
N GLY A 66 -7.95 12.78 3.96
CA GLY A 66 -7.41 11.75 3.07
C GLY A 66 -7.38 12.12 1.59
N TYR A 67 -6.61 11.35 0.83
CA TYR A 67 -6.60 11.37 -0.62
C TYR A 67 -7.72 10.48 -1.18
N ARG A 68 -8.55 11.03 -2.08
CA ARG A 68 -9.60 10.24 -2.74
C ARG A 68 -9.00 9.46 -3.90
N PHE A 69 -8.94 8.14 -3.76
CA PHE A 69 -8.52 7.23 -4.82
C PHE A 69 -9.77 6.64 -5.50
N ASP A 70 -9.84 6.72 -6.82
CA ASP A 70 -10.91 6.10 -7.60
C ASP A 70 -10.57 4.64 -7.88
N HIS A 71 -11.14 3.75 -7.08
CA HIS A 71 -10.88 2.31 -7.18
C HIS A 71 -11.45 1.70 -8.46
N ALA A 72 -12.62 2.17 -8.93
CA ALA A 72 -13.24 1.62 -10.14
C ALA A 72 -12.36 1.89 -11.36
N LYS A 73 -11.97 3.15 -11.58
CA LYS A 73 -11.02 3.51 -12.64
C LYS A 73 -9.67 2.85 -12.46
N GLY A 74 -9.20 2.75 -11.21
CA GLY A 74 -7.95 2.08 -10.90
C GLY A 74 -7.96 0.60 -11.28
N SER A 75 -9.06 -0.11 -11.05
CA SER A 75 -9.18 -1.54 -11.40
C SER A 75 -9.20 -1.78 -12.90
N VAL A 76 -9.88 -0.94 -13.69
CA VAL A 76 -9.83 -1.01 -15.15
C VAL A 76 -8.39 -0.87 -15.65
N LYS A 77 -7.67 0.15 -15.14
CA LYS A 77 -6.27 0.35 -15.54
C LYS A 77 -5.31 -0.72 -15.02
N ALA A 78 -5.64 -1.37 -13.91
CA ALA A 78 -4.88 -2.53 -13.44
C ALA A 78 -5.05 -3.74 -14.39
N ALA A 79 -6.26 -3.95 -14.92
CA ALA A 79 -6.51 -4.95 -15.95
C ALA A 79 -5.71 -4.65 -17.23
N ASP A 80 -5.70 -3.39 -17.70
CA ASP A 80 -4.86 -2.98 -18.85
C ASP A 80 -3.37 -3.33 -18.60
N VAL A 81 -2.85 -3.06 -17.39
CA VAL A 81 -1.46 -3.41 -17.04
C VAL A 81 -1.23 -4.91 -17.13
N LEU A 82 -2.17 -5.73 -16.69
CA LEU A 82 -2.05 -7.18 -16.75
C LEU A 82 -2.10 -7.72 -18.18
N LEU A 83 -2.86 -7.08 -19.06
CA LEU A 83 -2.99 -7.47 -20.47
C LEU A 83 -1.81 -6.99 -21.32
N ASP A 84 -1.42 -5.71 -21.17
CA ASP A 84 -0.48 -5.05 -22.05
C ASP A 84 0.99 -5.30 -21.68
N TRP A 85 1.27 -5.49 -20.39
CA TRP A 85 2.65 -5.58 -19.92
C TRP A 85 3.18 -7.00 -19.93
N ARG A 86 4.25 -7.21 -20.65
CA ARG A 86 5.01 -8.46 -20.65
C ARG A 86 6.16 -8.41 -19.65
N VAL A 87 5.85 -8.02 -18.41
CA VAL A 87 6.85 -7.95 -17.34
C VAL A 87 6.68 -9.13 -16.38
N GLU A 88 7.77 -9.56 -15.79
CA GLU A 88 7.80 -10.69 -14.87
C GLU A 88 7.59 -10.24 -13.41
N ARG A 89 8.02 -9.04 -13.08
CA ARG A 89 8.05 -8.50 -11.72
C ARG A 89 7.33 -7.16 -11.65
N ILE A 90 6.32 -7.04 -10.81
CA ILE A 90 5.50 -5.83 -10.69
C ILE A 90 5.50 -5.35 -9.24
N VAL A 91 5.96 -4.12 -9.01
CA VAL A 91 5.90 -3.45 -7.71
C VAL A 91 4.66 -2.58 -7.63
N LEU A 92 3.77 -2.88 -6.68
CA LEU A 92 2.51 -2.18 -6.44
C LEU A 92 2.69 -1.17 -5.29
N LEU A 93 2.73 0.12 -5.62
CA LEU A 93 3.06 1.19 -4.68
C LEU A 93 1.83 1.67 -3.89
N GLY A 94 1.55 1.01 -2.79
CA GLY A 94 0.47 1.32 -1.86
C GLY A 94 -0.69 0.33 -1.89
N LYS A 95 -1.40 0.23 -0.76
CA LYS A 95 -2.52 -0.71 -0.60
C LYS A 95 -3.68 -0.46 -1.57
N ASN A 96 -3.95 0.79 -1.92
CA ASN A 96 -4.99 1.10 -2.91
C ASN A 96 -4.66 0.52 -4.29
N VAL A 97 -3.38 0.61 -4.70
CA VAL A 97 -2.92 -0.02 -5.93
C VAL A 97 -3.07 -1.53 -5.85
N ALA A 98 -2.60 -2.15 -4.77
CA ALA A 98 -2.71 -3.59 -4.58
C ALA A 98 -4.18 -4.08 -4.64
N ARG A 99 -5.12 -3.34 -4.04
CA ARG A 99 -6.56 -3.65 -4.12
C ARG A 99 -7.11 -3.64 -5.54
N CYS A 100 -6.63 -2.76 -6.40
CA CYS A 100 -7.04 -2.73 -7.81
C CYS A 100 -6.57 -3.97 -8.59
N PHE A 101 -5.50 -4.61 -8.14
CA PHE A 101 -5.03 -5.90 -8.67
C PHE A 101 -5.69 -7.12 -7.97
N GLY A 102 -6.70 -6.91 -7.14
CA GLY A 102 -7.38 -7.99 -6.41
C GLY A 102 -6.72 -8.38 -5.08
N PHE A 103 -5.56 -7.81 -4.74
CA PHE A 103 -4.85 -8.12 -3.50
C PHE A 103 -5.40 -7.29 -2.34
N ARG A 104 -6.43 -7.84 -1.67
CA ARG A 104 -7.05 -7.24 -0.49
C ARG A 104 -6.33 -7.75 0.77
N ASP A 105 -6.24 -6.88 1.77
CA ASP A 105 -5.83 -7.21 3.14
C ASP A 105 -4.42 -7.82 3.34
N LEU A 106 -3.62 -7.83 2.27
CA LEU A 106 -2.23 -8.26 2.37
C LEU A 106 -1.35 -7.19 3.03
N PRO A 107 -0.35 -7.59 3.83
CA PRO A 107 0.57 -6.66 4.46
C PRO A 107 1.49 -5.99 3.41
N PHE A 108 2.11 -4.86 3.80
CA PHE A 108 3.24 -4.35 3.03
C PHE A 108 4.39 -5.36 3.05
N LEU A 109 5.13 -5.39 1.98
CA LEU A 109 6.24 -6.30 1.70
C LEU A 109 5.81 -7.76 1.46
N ALA A 110 4.50 -8.02 1.26
CA ALA A 110 4.05 -9.31 0.76
C ALA A 110 4.45 -9.48 -0.72
N GLU A 111 5.00 -10.64 -1.02
CA GLU A 111 5.31 -11.09 -2.37
C GLU A 111 4.33 -12.18 -2.77
N ILE A 112 3.78 -12.08 -3.97
CA ILE A 112 2.77 -13.00 -4.51
C ILE A 112 3.20 -13.42 -5.91
N SER A 113 3.03 -14.70 -6.23
CA SER A 113 3.26 -15.22 -7.58
C SER A 113 1.95 -15.73 -8.16
N ILE A 114 1.52 -15.15 -9.29
CA ILE A 114 0.29 -15.53 -9.99
C ILE A 114 0.54 -15.49 -11.49
N TYR A 115 0.15 -16.54 -12.19
CA TYR A 115 0.26 -16.66 -13.65
C TYR A 115 1.67 -16.35 -14.19
N GLY A 116 2.70 -16.87 -13.53
CA GLY A 116 4.10 -16.66 -13.92
C GLY A 116 4.65 -15.26 -13.63
N ARG A 117 3.87 -14.38 -13.02
CA ARG A 117 4.30 -13.03 -12.61
C ARG A 117 4.43 -12.93 -11.10
N ARG A 118 5.43 -12.19 -10.68
CA ARG A 118 5.66 -11.88 -9.26
C ARG A 118 5.19 -10.46 -8.96
N PHE A 119 4.48 -10.29 -7.86
CA PHE A 119 3.97 -9.00 -7.38
C PHE A 119 4.56 -8.70 -6.00
N LEU A 120 5.00 -7.47 -5.80
CA LEU A 120 5.43 -6.99 -4.50
C LEU A 120 4.52 -5.85 -4.04
N ILE A 121 3.83 -6.01 -2.91
CA ILE A 121 3.05 -4.94 -2.29
C ILE A 121 4.00 -4.04 -1.50
N PHE A 122 4.30 -2.88 -2.07
CA PHE A 122 5.28 -1.96 -1.51
C PHE A 122 4.60 -0.74 -0.89
N PRO A 123 5.08 -0.20 0.24
CA PRO A 123 4.50 1.00 0.84
C PRO A 123 4.67 2.19 -0.10
N HIS A 124 3.61 3.01 -0.20
CA HIS A 124 3.67 4.22 -1.03
C HIS A 124 4.85 5.12 -0.62
N PRO A 125 5.69 5.57 -1.55
CA PRO A 125 6.96 6.25 -1.25
C PRO A 125 6.81 7.65 -0.65
N SER A 126 5.60 8.23 -0.63
CA SER A 126 5.35 9.56 -0.08
C SER A 126 5.89 9.73 1.33
N SER A 127 6.45 10.89 1.62
CA SER A 127 6.91 11.28 2.95
C SER A 127 5.78 11.35 3.99
N THR A 128 4.53 11.53 3.55
CA THR A 128 3.36 11.53 4.44
C THR A 128 2.94 10.12 4.90
N ASN A 129 3.51 9.08 4.34
CA ASN A 129 3.24 7.71 4.76
C ASN A 129 4.03 7.39 6.04
N ARG A 130 3.32 7.34 7.17
CA ARG A 130 3.89 7.09 8.50
C ARG A 130 4.63 5.76 8.63
N TRP A 131 4.41 4.81 7.73
CA TRP A 131 5.11 3.53 7.72
C TRP A 131 6.64 3.71 7.60
N TRP A 132 7.09 4.80 6.97
CA TRP A 132 8.50 5.14 6.83
C TRP A 132 9.15 5.76 8.06
N ASN A 133 8.38 6.10 9.09
CA ASN A 133 8.91 6.70 10.33
C ASN A 133 9.77 5.70 11.13
N GLU A 134 9.58 4.42 10.91
CA GLU A 134 10.39 3.38 11.55
C GLU A 134 11.59 3.01 10.68
N ARG A 135 12.82 3.25 11.17
CA ARG A 135 14.06 2.93 10.45
C ARG A 135 14.19 1.46 10.07
N ARG A 136 13.67 0.54 10.89
CA ARG A 136 13.67 -0.89 10.57
C ARG A 136 12.82 -1.21 9.35
N ASN A 137 11.72 -0.50 9.13
CA ASN A 137 10.86 -0.67 7.98
C ASN A 137 11.57 -0.26 6.68
N GLU A 138 12.30 0.86 6.70
CA GLU A 138 13.07 1.28 5.53
C GLU A 138 14.15 0.27 5.16
N ARG A 139 14.88 -0.28 6.15
CA ARG A 139 15.89 -1.33 5.92
C ARG A 139 15.28 -2.59 5.30
N ARG A 140 14.17 -3.07 5.87
CA ARG A 140 13.44 -4.24 5.33
C ARG A 140 12.93 -3.99 3.91
N ALA A 141 12.35 -2.81 3.66
CA ALA A 141 11.86 -2.43 2.34
C ALA A 141 13.00 -2.41 1.31
N ARG A 142 14.14 -1.82 1.66
CA ARG A 142 15.33 -1.78 0.80
C ARG A 142 15.80 -3.19 0.43
N GLN A 143 16.03 -4.03 1.42
CA GLN A 143 16.51 -5.38 1.20
C GLN A 143 15.56 -6.21 0.32
N LEU A 144 14.25 -6.12 0.61
CA LEU A 144 13.26 -6.88 -0.13
C LEU A 144 13.09 -6.34 -1.55
N LEU A 145 13.05 -5.01 -1.73
CA LEU A 145 12.91 -4.40 -3.05
C LEU A 145 14.10 -4.74 -3.95
N GLN A 146 15.34 -4.62 -3.42
CA GLN A 146 16.54 -4.99 -4.15
C GLN A 146 16.47 -6.46 -4.60
N ARG A 147 16.25 -7.37 -3.66
CA ARG A 147 16.14 -8.80 -3.95
C ARG A 147 15.05 -9.11 -4.98
N PHE A 148 13.87 -8.49 -4.83
CA PHE A 148 12.75 -8.66 -5.74
C PHE A 148 13.10 -8.19 -7.17
N LEU A 149 13.73 -7.04 -7.30
CA LEU A 149 14.11 -6.47 -8.60
C LEU A 149 15.26 -7.24 -9.27
N TRP A 150 16.16 -7.83 -8.49
CA TRP A 150 17.24 -8.66 -9.01
C TRP A 150 16.81 -10.11 -9.34
N GLY A 151 15.54 -10.42 -9.13
CA GLY A 151 14.99 -11.74 -9.44
C GLY A 151 15.38 -12.86 -8.46
N GLU A 152 15.91 -12.49 -7.29
CA GLU A 152 16.22 -13.45 -6.26
C GLU A 152 14.93 -13.98 -5.62
N THR A 153 14.76 -15.29 -5.59
CA THR A 153 13.62 -15.93 -4.92
C THR A 153 13.83 -15.91 -3.41
N VAL A 154 12.77 -15.58 -2.67
CA VAL A 154 12.76 -15.76 -1.21
C VAL A 154 12.65 -17.25 -0.96
N PRO A 155 13.54 -17.86 -0.17
CA PRO A 155 13.17 -19.10 0.50
C PRO A 155 11.88 -18.85 1.26
N ALA A 156 10.92 -19.75 1.16
CA ALA A 156 9.57 -19.60 1.75
C ALA A 156 9.59 -19.72 3.29
N GLU A 157 10.43 -18.96 3.95
CA GLU A 157 10.44 -18.80 5.39
C GLU A 157 9.73 -17.52 5.79
N PHE A 158 8.40 -17.55 5.69
CA PHE A 158 7.61 -16.64 6.51
C PHE A 158 7.80 -17.07 7.97
N PRO A 159 8.23 -16.16 8.86
CA PRO A 159 8.18 -16.47 10.28
C PRO A 159 6.73 -16.82 10.59
N LYS A 160 6.51 -18.08 10.99
CA LYS A 160 5.21 -18.55 11.48
C LYS A 160 4.75 -17.51 12.50
N SER A 161 3.64 -16.85 12.21
CA SER A 161 2.95 -15.98 13.13
C SER A 161 2.87 -16.75 14.47
N ARG A 162 3.57 -16.27 15.49
CA ARG A 162 3.37 -16.76 16.86
C ARG A 162 1.92 -16.44 17.19
N ARG A 163 1.02 -17.40 16.96
CA ARG A 163 -0.28 -17.41 17.60
C ARG A 163 -0.01 -17.31 19.08
N SER A 164 -0.25 -16.16 19.65
CA SER A 164 -0.35 -15.98 21.09
C SER A 164 -1.54 -16.83 21.54
N THR A 165 -1.27 -18.04 21.97
CA THR A 165 -2.22 -18.85 22.75
C THR A 165 -2.34 -18.17 24.11
N ARG A 166 -3.15 -17.13 24.20
CA ARG A 166 -3.68 -16.69 25.47
C ARG A 166 -4.67 -17.78 25.91
N THR A 167 -4.19 -18.68 26.73
CA THR A 167 -5.02 -19.56 27.55
C THR A 167 -5.93 -18.66 28.40
N PRO A 168 -7.26 -18.77 28.31
CA PRO A 168 -8.11 -18.09 29.26
C PRO A 168 -7.96 -18.79 30.62
N SER A 169 -7.30 -18.12 31.56
CA SER A 169 -7.33 -18.51 32.96
C SER A 169 -8.78 -18.44 33.45
N GLN A 170 -9.34 -19.61 33.71
CA GLN A 170 -10.56 -19.76 34.46
C GLN A 170 -10.33 -19.24 35.89
N THR A 171 -10.90 -18.09 36.20
CA THR A 171 -11.14 -17.69 37.59
C THR A 171 -12.59 -17.93 37.89
N SER A 172 -12.83 -19.07 38.56
CA SER A 172 -14.03 -19.32 39.35
C SER A 172 -14.03 -18.35 40.54
N SER A 173 -15.01 -17.49 40.62
CA SER A 173 -15.43 -16.88 41.88
C SER A 173 -16.94 -16.70 41.87
N THR A 174 -17.56 -17.57 42.67
CA THR A 174 -18.89 -17.45 43.27
C THR A 174 -18.95 -16.13 44.07
N GLY A 175 -19.97 -15.34 43.87
CA GLY A 175 -20.23 -14.14 44.68
C GLY A 175 -21.62 -13.58 44.36
N THR A 176 -22.60 -14.05 45.08
CA THR A 176 -23.96 -13.54 45.25
C THR A 176 -23.90 -12.13 45.82
N SER A 177 -24.56 -11.13 45.26
CA SER A 177 -25.37 -10.17 46.02
C SER A 177 -26.19 -9.22 45.14
N ALA A 178 -27.33 -8.92 45.64
CA ALA A 178 -28.47 -8.24 45.07
C ALA A 178 -28.35 -6.68 45.07
N ASN A 179 -29.32 -6.10 44.41
CA ASN A 179 -29.90 -4.75 44.59
C ASN A 179 -29.33 -3.57 43.85
N GLY A 180 -30.25 -2.88 43.18
CA GLY A 180 -30.15 -1.43 43.01
C GLY A 180 -30.60 -0.89 41.65
N SER A 181 -31.93 -0.86 41.44
CA SER A 181 -32.57 -0.02 40.41
C SER A 181 -32.15 1.43 40.48
N ARG A 182 -31.76 2.02 39.37
CA ARG A 182 -32.00 3.47 39.12
C ARG A 182 -32.03 3.76 37.62
N ALA A 183 -33.23 4.02 37.13
CA ALA A 183 -33.49 4.61 35.83
C ALA A 183 -32.99 6.06 35.81
N THR A 184 -32.19 6.44 34.84
CA THR A 184 -31.88 7.84 34.55
C THR A 184 -32.33 8.18 33.14
N ILE A 185 -33.39 8.93 33.06
CA ILE A 185 -33.97 9.54 31.85
C ILE A 185 -33.04 10.57 31.33
N SER A 186 -32.45 10.42 30.15
CA SER A 186 -31.68 11.47 29.49
C SER A 186 -32.52 12.18 28.44
N ARG A 187 -32.72 13.47 28.70
CA ARG A 187 -33.48 14.44 27.88
C ARG A 187 -32.77 14.67 26.53
N ARG A 188 -33.49 14.46 25.46
CA ARG A 188 -33.14 14.93 24.11
C ARG A 188 -33.32 16.45 24.02
N LYS A 189 -32.30 17.19 23.56
CA LYS A 189 -32.42 18.57 23.12
C LYS A 189 -32.87 18.62 21.64
N PRO A 190 -33.82 19.51 21.29
CA PRO A 190 -34.24 19.69 19.91
C PRO A 190 -33.25 20.55 19.12
N SER A 191 -33.01 20.15 17.86
CA SER A 191 -32.21 20.86 16.88
C SER A 191 -32.96 22.11 16.38
N ARG A 192 -32.28 23.27 16.44
CA ARG A 192 -32.76 24.52 15.85
C ARG A 192 -32.61 24.47 14.32
N PHE A 193 -33.74 24.48 13.66
CA PHE A 193 -33.90 24.82 12.25
C PHE A 193 -33.65 26.33 12.06
N SER A 194 -32.69 26.72 11.28
CA SER A 194 -32.54 28.12 10.84
C SER A 194 -32.89 28.20 9.35
N ARG A 195 -34.10 28.68 9.07
CA ARG A 195 -34.53 29.14 7.74
C ARG A 195 -33.79 30.44 7.41
N ARG A 196 -33.21 30.52 6.23
CA ARG A 196 -33.02 31.80 5.53
C ARG A 196 -33.43 31.61 4.06
N SER A 197 -34.43 32.35 3.67
CA SER A 197 -34.81 32.79 2.33
C SER A 197 -34.87 34.33 2.40
N PRO A 198 -34.96 35.04 1.29
CA PRO A 198 -34.76 34.72 -0.13
C PRO A 198 -33.42 35.20 -0.68
#